data_d794e1cfe27b70ab76be0fc257239d41
#
_entry.id   d794e1cfe27b70ab76be0fc257239d41
#
_cell.length_a   1.000
_cell.length_b   1.000
_cell.length_c   1.000
_cell.angle_alpha   90.00
_cell.angle_beta   90.00
_cell.angle_gamma   90.00
#
_symmetry.space_group_name_H-M   'P 1'
#
loop_
_entity.id
_entity.type
_entity.pdbx_description
1 polymer ?
#
loop_
_entity_poly.entity_id
_entity_poly.type
_entity_poly.pdbx_seq_one_letter_code
_entity_poly.pdbx_strand_id
1 'polypeptide(L)'
;MPRSGNTLFASLINQNPDLVVTPNSITLEIMKELFLLKGVDTFQNFPDEQSLNNVMDEVYDLYYKNWNYKVIIDRGPVCTSSNLIIMQKHFKQPIRCIVILRDLLDVLASYIKWFETEPTAFLNQLKTIDEKLNYIMKKDGAVAKGLLSIQYLLQHPEMAVFIKYDNLVTNPEKELKKVYTFLNFPYYQHQFTNLNQIMVNGIQYNDSITGKNMHTIRTEKIMKVENEYKDMIPERFVKAYGHIRF
;
A
#
# COMPACT_ATOMS: atom_id res chain seq x y z
N MET A 1 4.91 -2.37 -0.51
CA MET A 1 5.60 -1.54 0.52
C MET A 1 5.23 -0.08 0.35
N PRO A 2 5.25 0.75 1.41
CA PRO A 2 5.22 2.20 1.25
C PRO A 2 6.41 2.68 0.39
N ARG A 3 6.27 3.83 -0.25
CA ARG A 3 7.32 4.45 -1.10
C ARG A 3 7.75 3.64 -2.34
N SER A 4 6.99 2.62 -2.73
CA SER A 4 7.26 1.79 -3.92
C SER A 4 6.58 2.27 -5.20
N GLY A 5 5.99 3.48 -5.24
CA GLY A 5 5.28 3.99 -6.41
C GLY A 5 3.76 3.76 -6.38
N ASN A 6 3.20 3.44 -5.22
CA ASN A 6 1.77 3.18 -5.07
C ASN A 6 0.89 4.35 -5.53
N THR A 7 1.31 5.60 -5.28
CA THR A 7 0.57 6.79 -5.70
C THR A 7 0.56 6.94 -7.22
N LEU A 8 1.69 6.71 -7.88
CA LEU A 8 1.76 6.69 -9.34
C LEU A 8 0.84 5.61 -9.92
N PHE A 9 0.92 4.40 -9.39
CA PHE A 9 0.06 3.30 -9.81
C PHE A 9 -1.43 3.64 -9.65
N ALA A 10 -1.81 4.17 -8.49
CA ALA A 10 -3.19 4.57 -8.21
C ALA A 10 -3.68 5.64 -9.19
N SER A 11 -2.86 6.67 -9.49
CA SER A 11 -3.24 7.72 -10.44
C SER A 11 -3.40 7.23 -11.87
N LEU A 12 -2.66 6.19 -12.26
CA LEU A 12 -2.84 5.55 -13.56
C LEU A 12 -4.14 4.75 -13.61
N ILE A 13 -4.35 3.84 -12.65
CA ILE A 13 -5.57 3.02 -12.62
C ILE A 13 -6.83 3.88 -12.49
N ASN A 14 -6.80 4.93 -11.66
CA ASN A 14 -7.95 5.81 -11.43
C ASN A 14 -8.35 6.67 -12.66
N GLN A 15 -7.63 6.59 -13.77
CA GLN A 15 -8.10 7.14 -15.04
C GLN A 15 -9.25 6.33 -15.65
N ASN A 16 -9.34 5.03 -15.28
CA ASN A 16 -10.46 4.20 -15.72
C ASN A 16 -11.69 4.47 -14.83
N PRO A 17 -12.82 4.93 -15.38
CA PRO A 17 -14.00 5.28 -14.60
C PRO A 17 -14.65 4.08 -13.89
N ASP A 18 -14.36 2.87 -14.34
CA ASP A 18 -14.90 1.64 -13.77
C ASP A 18 -14.03 1.06 -12.62
N LEU A 19 -12.78 1.52 -12.48
CA LEU A 19 -11.83 1.04 -11.48
C LEU A 19 -11.43 2.16 -10.53
N VAL A 20 -11.18 1.81 -9.28
CA VAL A 20 -10.62 2.74 -8.31
C VAL A 20 -9.59 2.05 -7.42
N VAL A 21 -8.48 2.73 -7.19
CA VAL A 21 -7.52 2.41 -6.12
C VAL A 21 -7.75 3.40 -4.99
N THR A 22 -8.06 2.89 -3.81
CA THR A 22 -8.28 3.75 -2.65
C THR A 22 -6.98 4.45 -2.23
N PRO A 23 -7.07 5.64 -1.64
CA PRO A 23 -5.88 6.32 -1.12
C PRO A 23 -5.21 5.57 0.03
N ASN A 24 -5.89 5.54 1.16
CA ASN A 24 -5.61 4.73 2.34
C ASN A 24 -6.96 4.31 2.89
N SER A 25 -7.23 3.03 2.86
CA SER A 25 -8.46 2.51 3.44
C SER A 25 -8.23 2.13 4.89
N ILE A 26 -9.26 2.32 5.71
CA ILE A 26 -9.29 1.88 7.10
C ILE A 26 -10.10 0.59 7.28
N THR A 27 -10.54 -0.04 6.20
CA THR A 27 -11.39 -1.23 6.28
C THR A 27 -10.74 -2.38 7.04
N LEU A 28 -9.46 -2.65 6.75
CA LEU A 28 -8.71 -3.69 7.48
C LEU A 28 -8.46 -3.33 8.94
N GLU A 29 -8.25 -2.05 9.25
CA GLU A 29 -8.15 -1.57 10.62
C GLU A 29 -9.47 -1.77 11.36
N ILE A 30 -10.61 -1.45 10.74
CA ILE A 30 -11.95 -1.70 11.31
C ILE A 30 -12.12 -3.19 11.60
N MET A 31 -11.84 -4.05 10.63
CA MET A 31 -11.95 -5.51 10.81
C MET A 31 -11.04 -6.01 11.91
N LYS A 32 -9.82 -5.50 12.00
CA LYS A 32 -8.89 -5.86 13.06
C LYS A 32 -9.39 -5.44 14.44
N GLU A 33 -9.89 -4.21 14.56
CA GLU A 33 -10.46 -3.74 15.84
C GLU A 33 -11.68 -4.59 16.25
N LEU A 34 -12.58 -4.90 15.31
CA LEU A 34 -13.68 -5.81 15.56
C LEU A 34 -13.20 -7.21 16.01
N PHE A 35 -12.16 -7.74 15.38
CA PHE A 35 -11.56 -9.01 15.76
C PHE A 35 -10.97 -8.96 17.18
N LEU A 36 -10.33 -7.84 17.57
CA LEU A 36 -9.76 -7.66 18.90
C LEU A 36 -10.82 -7.57 19.99
N LEU A 37 -12.05 -7.18 19.66
CA LEU A 37 -13.16 -7.19 20.63
C LEU A 37 -13.43 -8.56 21.23
N LYS A 38 -13.05 -9.65 20.55
CA LYS A 38 -13.14 -11.00 21.10
C LYS A 38 -12.33 -11.21 22.38
N GLY A 39 -11.32 -10.39 22.62
CA GLY A 39 -10.49 -10.44 23.83
C GLY A 39 -10.95 -9.54 24.97
N VAL A 40 -11.98 -8.70 24.79
CA VAL A 40 -12.44 -7.79 25.85
C VAL A 40 -13.41 -8.49 26.80
N ASP A 41 -13.38 -8.10 28.08
CA ASP A 41 -14.18 -8.72 29.16
C ASP A 41 -15.68 -8.76 28.84
N THR A 42 -16.24 -7.70 28.27
CA THR A 42 -17.64 -7.64 27.88
C THR A 42 -18.01 -8.74 26.88
N PHE A 43 -17.14 -8.96 25.86
CA PHE A 43 -17.39 -10.03 24.90
C PHE A 43 -17.18 -11.40 25.53
N GLN A 44 -16.16 -11.57 26.37
CA GLN A 44 -15.91 -12.85 27.08
C GLN A 44 -17.06 -13.21 28.03
N ASN A 45 -17.76 -12.22 28.59
CA ASN A 45 -18.92 -12.44 29.43
C ASN A 45 -20.15 -12.92 28.64
N PHE A 46 -20.30 -12.49 27.37
CA PHE A 46 -21.35 -12.95 26.46
C PHE A 46 -20.76 -13.14 25.05
N PRO A 47 -20.10 -14.29 24.77
CA PRO A 47 -19.29 -14.48 23.55
C PRO A 47 -20.16 -14.90 22.34
N ASP A 48 -21.00 -14.00 21.84
CA ASP A 48 -21.76 -14.20 20.61
C ASP A 48 -20.87 -14.03 19.37
N GLU A 49 -20.05 -15.05 19.11
CA GLU A 49 -19.14 -15.07 17.98
C GLU A 49 -19.85 -14.98 16.62
N GLN A 50 -21.04 -15.57 16.51
CA GLN A 50 -21.76 -15.58 15.25
C GLN A 50 -22.20 -14.17 14.86
N SER A 51 -22.76 -13.42 15.79
CA SER A 51 -23.18 -12.03 15.53
C SER A 51 -22.00 -11.13 15.20
N LEU A 52 -20.88 -11.26 15.91
CA LEU A 52 -19.67 -10.49 15.60
C LEU A 52 -19.08 -10.88 14.23
N ASN A 53 -19.04 -12.17 13.88
CA ASN A 53 -18.58 -12.61 12.57
C ASN A 53 -19.48 -12.08 11.45
N ASN A 54 -20.82 -12.07 11.62
CA ASN A 54 -21.74 -11.49 10.64
C ASN A 54 -21.44 -10.00 10.37
N VAL A 55 -21.10 -9.23 11.41
CA VAL A 55 -20.68 -7.83 11.23
C VAL A 55 -19.37 -7.75 10.44
N MET A 56 -18.39 -8.58 10.77
CA MET A 56 -17.10 -8.59 10.08
C MET A 56 -17.24 -8.99 8.60
N ASP A 57 -18.10 -9.94 8.27
CA ASP A 57 -18.35 -10.41 6.91
C ASP A 57 -18.92 -9.30 6.00
N GLU A 58 -19.61 -8.32 6.57
CA GLU A 58 -20.24 -7.23 5.84
C GLU A 58 -19.43 -5.93 5.81
N VAL A 59 -18.30 -5.82 6.52
CA VAL A 59 -17.53 -4.56 6.64
C VAL A 59 -17.17 -3.97 5.27
N TYR A 60 -16.64 -4.78 4.36
CA TYR A 60 -16.24 -4.30 3.03
C TYR A 60 -17.45 -3.87 2.19
N ASP A 61 -18.47 -4.67 2.14
CA ASP A 61 -19.68 -4.40 1.36
C ASP A 61 -20.40 -3.14 1.86
N LEU A 62 -20.45 -2.95 3.18
CA LEU A 62 -21.06 -1.74 3.78
C LEU A 62 -20.18 -0.51 3.62
N TYR A 63 -18.87 -0.63 3.78
CA TYR A 63 -17.95 0.50 3.67
C TYR A 63 -17.95 1.10 2.27
N TYR A 64 -17.98 0.23 1.24
CA TYR A 64 -17.97 0.66 -0.16
C TYR A 64 -19.35 0.71 -0.83
N LYS A 65 -20.43 0.55 -0.06
CA LYS A 65 -21.82 0.47 -0.57
C LYS A 65 -22.20 1.61 -1.53
N ASN A 66 -21.69 2.82 -1.27
CA ASN A 66 -22.04 4.01 -2.06
C ASN A 66 -20.98 4.36 -3.12
N TRP A 67 -19.98 3.48 -3.34
CA TRP A 67 -18.97 3.70 -4.35
C TRP A 67 -19.41 3.10 -5.68
N ASN A 68 -19.46 3.95 -6.71
CA ASN A 68 -19.96 3.55 -8.03
C ASN A 68 -18.82 3.12 -8.95
N TYR A 69 -18.12 2.03 -8.59
CA TYR A 69 -17.05 1.42 -9.38
C TYR A 69 -17.30 -0.07 -9.53
N LYS A 70 -16.89 -0.65 -10.69
CA LYS A 70 -17.00 -2.10 -10.91
C LYS A 70 -15.92 -2.89 -10.13
N VAL A 71 -14.75 -2.28 -9.95
CA VAL A 71 -13.66 -2.88 -9.17
C VAL A 71 -13.08 -1.83 -8.22
N ILE A 72 -13.01 -2.16 -6.96
CA ILE A 72 -12.37 -1.36 -5.92
C ILE A 72 -11.09 -2.09 -5.49
N ILE A 73 -9.96 -1.44 -5.70
CA ILE A 73 -8.64 -1.93 -5.26
C ILE A 73 -8.33 -1.25 -3.95
N ASP A 74 -8.48 -1.98 -2.86
CA ASP A 74 -8.27 -1.46 -1.53
C ASP A 74 -6.78 -1.40 -1.19
N ARG A 75 -6.32 -0.23 -0.80
CA ARG A 75 -4.90 0.03 -0.52
C ARG A 75 -4.64 0.02 0.98
N GLY A 76 -3.95 -1.01 1.44
CA GLY A 76 -3.60 -1.17 2.85
C GLY A 76 -2.48 -2.20 3.06
N PRO A 77 -2.07 -2.45 4.31
CA PRO A 77 -1.09 -3.46 4.66
C PRO A 77 -1.72 -4.87 4.66
N VAL A 78 -2.07 -5.36 3.47
CA VAL A 78 -2.97 -6.50 3.26
C VAL A 78 -2.40 -7.81 3.80
N CYS A 79 -1.15 -8.15 3.48
CA CYS A 79 -0.61 -9.50 3.71
C CYS A 79 0.24 -9.62 4.98
N THR A 80 -0.10 -8.93 6.07
CA THR A 80 0.43 -9.29 7.38
C THR A 80 -0.28 -10.54 7.88
N SER A 81 0.38 -11.37 8.69
CA SER A 81 -0.21 -12.63 9.17
C SER A 81 -1.56 -12.45 9.85
N SER A 82 -1.72 -11.39 10.66
CA SER A 82 -3.01 -11.09 11.31
C SER A 82 -4.09 -10.67 10.31
N ASN A 83 -3.75 -9.82 9.32
CA ASN A 83 -4.72 -9.38 8.33
C ASN A 83 -5.15 -10.53 7.41
N LEU A 84 -4.20 -11.40 7.02
CA LEU A 84 -4.51 -12.58 6.21
C LEU A 84 -5.50 -13.53 6.90
N ILE A 85 -5.31 -13.81 8.18
CA ILE A 85 -6.25 -14.64 8.96
C ILE A 85 -7.65 -14.04 8.91
N ILE A 86 -7.77 -12.73 9.15
CA ILE A 86 -9.04 -12.01 9.11
C ILE A 86 -9.65 -12.07 7.70
N MET A 87 -8.87 -11.75 6.68
CA MET A 87 -9.35 -11.74 5.30
C MET A 87 -9.77 -13.14 4.82
N GLN A 88 -8.98 -14.18 5.11
CA GLN A 88 -9.31 -15.56 4.72
C GLN A 88 -10.60 -16.06 5.38
N LYS A 89 -10.89 -15.57 6.58
CA LYS A 89 -12.10 -15.95 7.31
C LYS A 89 -13.35 -15.18 6.86
N HIS A 90 -13.20 -13.88 6.56
CA HIS A 90 -14.34 -12.96 6.43
C HIS A 90 -14.54 -12.43 5.01
N PHE A 91 -13.60 -12.66 4.07
CA PHE A 91 -13.81 -12.26 2.69
C PHE A 91 -14.63 -13.29 1.93
N LYS A 92 -15.69 -12.82 1.27
CA LYS A 92 -16.54 -13.64 0.41
C LYS A 92 -15.89 -14.00 -0.93
N GLN A 93 -14.86 -13.26 -1.32
CA GLN A 93 -14.15 -13.41 -2.58
C GLN A 93 -12.69 -13.83 -2.36
N PRO A 94 -12.07 -14.54 -3.30
CA PRO A 94 -10.65 -14.86 -3.23
C PRO A 94 -9.79 -13.60 -3.07
N ILE A 95 -8.80 -13.66 -2.17
CA ILE A 95 -7.86 -12.57 -1.96
C ILE A 95 -7.00 -12.43 -3.21
N ARG A 96 -6.99 -11.23 -3.81
CA ARG A 96 -6.17 -10.86 -4.97
C ARG A 96 -5.34 -9.64 -4.64
N CYS A 97 -4.03 -9.75 -4.81
CA CYS A 97 -3.09 -8.69 -4.43
C CYS A 97 -2.35 -8.13 -5.65
N ILE A 98 -2.26 -6.82 -5.74
CA ILE A 98 -1.38 -6.12 -6.69
C ILE A 98 -0.18 -5.63 -5.90
N VAL A 99 1.01 -6.09 -6.27
CA VAL A 99 2.23 -5.83 -5.51
C VAL A 99 3.21 -5.04 -6.35
N ILE A 100 3.56 -3.82 -5.89
CA ILE A 100 4.60 -3.03 -6.54
C ILE A 100 5.93 -3.33 -5.84
N LEU A 101 6.86 -3.88 -6.61
CA LEU A 101 8.21 -4.21 -6.20
C LEU A 101 9.15 -3.05 -6.54
N ARG A 102 9.95 -2.62 -5.58
CA ARG A 102 10.99 -1.60 -5.75
C ARG A 102 12.21 -1.99 -4.93
N ASP A 103 13.40 -1.71 -5.48
CA ASP A 103 14.67 -1.90 -4.77
C ASP A 103 14.59 -1.32 -3.35
N LEU A 104 14.97 -2.11 -2.36
CA LEU A 104 14.79 -1.73 -0.97
C LEU A 104 15.63 -0.50 -0.59
N LEU A 105 16.83 -0.38 -1.13
CA LEU A 105 17.65 0.82 -0.88
C LEU A 105 17.00 2.07 -1.47
N ASP A 106 16.31 1.98 -2.61
CA ASP A 106 15.54 3.09 -3.17
C ASP A 106 14.34 3.47 -2.29
N VAL A 107 13.71 2.49 -1.66
CA VAL A 107 12.64 2.74 -0.69
C VAL A 107 13.19 3.46 0.54
N LEU A 108 14.31 2.99 1.10
CA LEU A 108 14.96 3.62 2.25
C LEU A 108 15.42 5.05 1.93
N ALA A 109 16.06 5.26 0.78
CA ALA A 109 16.46 6.59 0.33
C ALA A 109 15.26 7.53 0.15
N SER A 110 14.12 7.02 -0.35
CA SER A 110 12.88 7.81 -0.45
C SER A 110 12.30 8.17 0.93
N TYR A 111 12.51 7.34 1.95
CA TYR A 111 12.17 7.69 3.33
C TYR A 111 13.10 8.75 3.91
N ILE A 112 14.43 8.62 3.68
CA ILE A 112 15.40 9.65 4.12
C ILE A 112 15.02 11.00 3.51
N LYS A 113 14.77 11.05 2.21
CA LYS A 113 14.30 12.29 1.56
C LYS A 113 13.09 12.88 2.27
N TRP A 114 12.11 12.05 2.60
CA TRP A 114 10.91 12.51 3.30
C TRP A 114 11.24 13.04 4.70
N PHE A 115 12.10 12.36 5.46
CA PHE A 115 12.52 12.82 6.78
C PHE A 115 13.24 14.18 6.73
N GLU A 116 14.06 14.40 5.71
CA GLU A 116 14.84 15.64 5.56
C GLU A 116 14.02 16.81 5.00
N THR A 117 13.03 16.52 4.17
CA THR A 117 12.23 17.56 3.50
C THR A 117 10.93 17.92 4.22
N GLU A 118 10.46 17.08 5.14
CA GLU A 118 9.18 17.25 5.84
C GLU A 118 9.39 17.33 7.36
N PRO A 119 9.60 18.53 7.93
CA PRO A 119 9.90 18.69 9.35
C PRO A 119 8.74 18.29 10.27
N THR A 120 7.53 18.16 9.74
CA THR A 120 6.34 17.71 10.47
C THR A 120 6.15 16.19 10.46
N ALA A 121 7.03 15.45 9.78
CA ALA A 121 6.95 14.00 9.77
C ALA A 121 7.01 13.45 11.21
N PHE A 122 6.08 12.55 11.55
CA PHE A 122 5.94 12.03 12.92
C PHE A 122 7.21 11.36 13.46
N LEU A 123 8.10 10.88 12.58
CA LEU A 123 9.39 10.31 12.96
C LEU A 123 10.51 11.35 13.21
N ASN A 124 10.24 12.64 13.02
CA ASN A 124 11.26 13.67 13.26
C ASN A 124 11.59 13.90 14.74
N GLN A 125 10.82 13.31 15.66
CA GLN A 125 11.21 13.18 17.06
C GLN A 125 12.44 12.27 17.27
N LEU A 126 12.72 11.35 16.33
CA LEU A 126 13.96 10.55 16.30
C LEU A 126 15.09 11.43 15.74
N LYS A 127 16.25 11.38 16.38
CA LYS A 127 17.34 12.35 16.15
C LYS A 127 18.17 12.05 14.92
N THR A 128 18.35 10.78 14.61
CA THR A 128 19.25 10.36 13.53
C THR A 128 18.53 9.59 12.44
N ILE A 129 19.09 9.61 11.21
CA ILE A 129 18.61 8.80 10.09
C ILE A 129 18.63 7.31 10.49
N ASP A 130 19.65 6.90 11.22
CA ASP A 130 19.81 5.53 11.69
C ASP A 130 18.64 5.09 12.60
N GLU A 131 18.23 5.92 13.55
CA GLU A 131 17.08 5.65 14.43
C GLU A 131 15.77 5.60 13.63
N LYS A 132 15.57 6.54 12.68
CA LYS A 132 14.40 6.60 11.81
C LYS A 132 14.29 5.36 10.93
N LEU A 133 15.39 4.93 10.30
CA LEU A 133 15.44 3.72 9.49
C LEU A 133 15.20 2.46 10.33
N ASN A 134 15.78 2.36 11.53
CA ASN A 134 15.50 1.27 12.45
C ASN A 134 14.02 1.18 12.79
N TYR A 135 13.37 2.33 13.01
CA TYR A 135 11.94 2.35 13.34
C TYR A 135 11.08 1.75 12.23
N ILE A 136 11.33 2.10 10.97
CA ILE A 136 10.55 1.58 9.84
C ILE A 136 10.92 0.15 9.47
N MET A 137 12.12 -0.30 9.85
CA MET A 137 12.64 -1.66 9.57
C MET A 137 12.47 -2.63 10.73
N LYS A 138 12.07 -2.18 11.93
CA LYS A 138 11.74 -3.11 13.04
C LYS A 138 10.57 -4.01 12.65
N LYS A 139 10.40 -5.15 13.34
CA LYS A 139 9.39 -6.19 13.03
C LYS A 139 7.99 -5.65 12.71
N ASP A 140 7.55 -4.63 13.44
CA ASP A 140 6.24 -3.99 13.21
C ASP A 140 6.31 -2.70 12.39
N GLY A 141 7.48 -2.38 11.84
CA GLY A 141 7.69 -1.19 11.03
C GLY A 141 7.06 -1.32 9.65
N ALA A 142 6.72 -0.17 9.08
CA ALA A 142 5.99 -0.12 7.82
C ALA A 142 6.71 -0.80 6.64
N VAL A 143 8.06 -0.73 6.60
CA VAL A 143 8.84 -1.37 5.53
C VAL A 143 8.99 -2.87 5.80
N ALA A 144 9.30 -3.26 7.04
CA ALA A 144 9.44 -4.68 7.40
C ALA A 144 8.14 -5.45 7.18
N LYS A 145 6.99 -4.91 7.60
CA LYS A 145 5.68 -5.51 7.29
C LYS A 145 5.46 -5.69 5.78
N GLY A 146 5.84 -4.68 4.99
CA GLY A 146 5.76 -4.77 3.53
C GLY A 146 6.64 -5.86 2.94
N LEU A 147 7.87 -6.03 3.44
CA LEU A 147 8.78 -7.10 3.02
C LEU A 147 8.23 -8.48 3.36
N LEU A 148 7.74 -8.67 4.59
CA LEU A 148 7.13 -9.94 5.01
C LEU A 148 5.91 -10.28 4.15
N SER A 149 5.08 -9.29 3.81
CA SER A 149 3.95 -9.45 2.90
C SER A 149 4.38 -9.87 1.50
N ILE A 150 5.44 -9.24 0.96
CA ILE A 150 6.00 -9.62 -0.34
C ILE A 150 6.55 -11.04 -0.30
N GLN A 151 7.31 -11.40 0.73
CA GLN A 151 7.87 -12.73 0.90
C GLN A 151 6.77 -13.80 0.94
N TYR A 152 5.68 -13.55 1.66
CA TYR A 152 4.54 -14.44 1.68
C TYR A 152 3.92 -14.60 0.29
N LEU A 153 3.65 -13.49 -0.41
CA LEU A 153 3.01 -13.52 -1.73
C LEU A 153 3.90 -14.13 -2.83
N LEU A 154 5.22 -14.07 -2.69
CA LEU A 154 6.14 -14.78 -3.59
C LEU A 154 6.02 -16.31 -3.46
N GLN A 155 5.60 -16.79 -2.30
CA GLN A 155 5.30 -18.21 -2.05
C GLN A 155 3.86 -18.60 -2.46
N HIS A 156 3.00 -17.59 -2.73
CA HIS A 156 1.61 -17.74 -3.14
C HIS A 156 1.32 -16.94 -4.41
N PRO A 157 1.97 -17.27 -5.54
CA PRO A 157 1.89 -16.47 -6.77
C PRO A 157 0.48 -16.44 -7.38
N GLU A 158 -0.37 -17.39 -7.06
CA GLU A 158 -1.79 -17.42 -7.47
C GLU A 158 -2.60 -16.27 -6.87
N MET A 159 -2.16 -15.72 -5.75
CA MET A 159 -2.83 -14.62 -5.05
C MET A 159 -2.39 -13.24 -5.55
N ALA A 160 -1.33 -13.14 -6.36
CA ALA A 160 -0.72 -11.84 -6.62
C ALA A 160 -0.25 -11.62 -8.06
N VAL A 161 -0.36 -10.39 -8.51
CA VAL A 161 0.39 -9.88 -9.67
C VAL A 161 1.50 -8.94 -9.20
N PHE A 162 2.70 -9.16 -9.71
CA PHE A 162 3.89 -8.39 -9.35
C PHE A 162 4.25 -7.39 -10.45
N ILE A 163 4.40 -6.13 -10.06
CA ILE A 163 4.77 -5.00 -10.91
C ILE A 163 6.10 -4.46 -10.41
N LYS A 164 7.12 -4.43 -11.26
CA LYS A 164 8.36 -3.75 -10.93
C LYS A 164 8.22 -2.25 -11.13
N TYR A 165 8.59 -1.45 -10.12
CA TYR A 165 8.53 0.01 -10.20
C TYR A 165 9.29 0.56 -11.41
N ASP A 166 10.50 0.06 -11.67
CA ASP A 166 11.31 0.48 -12.80
C ASP A 166 10.61 0.23 -14.14
N ASN A 167 9.93 -0.91 -14.27
CA ASN A 167 9.14 -1.20 -15.46
C ASN A 167 7.88 -0.33 -15.54
N LEU A 168 7.24 -0.05 -14.41
CA LEU A 168 6.07 0.83 -14.37
C LEU A 168 6.41 2.25 -14.86
N VAL A 169 7.63 2.74 -14.59
CA VAL A 169 8.06 4.08 -15.03
C VAL A 169 8.63 4.09 -16.46
N THR A 170 9.17 2.97 -16.95
CA THR A 170 9.78 2.91 -18.30
C THR A 170 8.83 2.34 -19.36
N ASN A 171 7.94 1.43 -18.99
CA ASN A 171 6.95 0.81 -19.85
C ASN A 171 5.63 0.59 -19.11
N PRO A 172 4.93 1.69 -18.72
CA PRO A 172 3.73 1.64 -17.90
C PRO A 172 2.61 0.81 -18.54
N GLU A 173 2.43 0.92 -19.84
CA GLU A 173 1.38 0.19 -20.56
C GLU A 173 1.51 -1.33 -20.39
N LYS A 174 2.71 -1.85 -20.53
CA LYS A 174 2.98 -3.30 -20.36
C LYS A 174 2.66 -3.77 -18.95
N GLU A 175 3.05 -2.98 -17.94
CA GLU A 175 2.81 -3.32 -16.53
C GLU A 175 1.31 -3.23 -16.18
N LEU A 176 0.61 -2.23 -16.69
CA LEU A 176 -0.83 -2.11 -16.48
C LEU A 176 -1.61 -3.24 -17.16
N LYS A 177 -1.23 -3.66 -18.37
CA LYS A 177 -1.86 -4.81 -19.04
C LYS A 177 -1.80 -6.08 -18.19
N LYS A 178 -0.71 -6.33 -17.45
CA LYS A 178 -0.62 -7.46 -16.51
C LYS A 178 -1.70 -7.35 -15.41
N VAL A 179 -1.92 -6.13 -14.88
CA VAL A 179 -2.93 -5.89 -13.85
C VAL A 179 -4.32 -6.16 -14.39
N TYR A 180 -4.65 -5.62 -15.55
CA TYR A 180 -5.95 -5.85 -16.18
C TYR A 180 -6.22 -7.32 -16.46
N THR A 181 -5.21 -8.04 -16.96
CA THR A 181 -5.29 -9.50 -17.15
C THR A 181 -5.54 -10.23 -15.82
N PHE A 182 -4.80 -9.86 -14.77
CA PHE A 182 -4.95 -10.45 -13.43
C PHE A 182 -6.33 -10.17 -12.83
N LEU A 183 -6.86 -8.97 -13.03
CA LEU A 183 -8.21 -8.61 -12.57
C LEU A 183 -9.32 -9.23 -13.43
N ASN A 184 -8.97 -9.85 -14.58
CA ASN A 184 -9.91 -10.29 -15.60
C ASN A 184 -10.83 -9.15 -16.05
N PHE A 185 -10.24 -7.98 -16.33
CA PHE A 185 -10.95 -6.76 -16.70
C PHE A 185 -10.43 -6.22 -18.05
N PRO A 186 -11.28 -5.65 -18.92
CA PRO A 186 -10.87 -5.08 -20.18
C PRO A 186 -9.83 -3.96 -20.00
N TYR A 187 -8.78 -3.98 -20.83
CA TYR A 187 -7.75 -2.94 -20.75
C TYR A 187 -8.33 -1.57 -21.13
N TYR A 188 -8.01 -0.57 -20.30
CA TYR A 188 -8.34 0.83 -20.55
C TYR A 188 -7.13 1.57 -21.12
N GLN A 189 -7.33 2.44 -22.12
CA GLN A 189 -6.24 3.22 -22.70
C GLN A 189 -5.86 4.37 -21.78
N HIS A 190 -4.75 4.23 -21.08
CA HIS A 190 -4.23 5.21 -20.12
C HIS A 190 -3.42 6.32 -20.80
N GLN A 191 -3.41 7.50 -20.18
CA GLN A 191 -2.47 8.59 -20.48
C GLN A 191 -1.26 8.50 -19.55
N PHE A 192 -0.06 8.68 -20.11
CA PHE A 192 1.20 8.58 -19.37
C PHE A 192 1.92 9.93 -19.22
N THR A 193 1.29 11.00 -19.71
CA THR A 193 1.72 12.40 -19.60
C THR A 193 0.60 13.23 -19.01
N ASN A 194 0.92 14.38 -18.42
CA ASN A 194 -0.05 15.29 -17.80
C ASN A 194 -0.94 14.59 -16.76
N LEU A 195 -0.30 13.81 -15.90
CA LEU A 195 -1.01 13.08 -14.84
C LEU A 195 -1.60 14.07 -13.85
N ASN A 196 -2.89 13.97 -13.61
CA ASN A 196 -3.57 14.77 -12.61
C ASN A 196 -3.70 13.96 -11.31
N GLN A 197 -3.62 14.65 -10.18
CA GLN A 197 -4.01 14.08 -8.91
C GLN A 197 -5.54 13.97 -8.90
N ILE A 198 -6.04 12.75 -8.99
CA ILE A 198 -7.47 12.49 -9.07
C ILE A 198 -8.03 12.37 -7.66
N MET A 199 -9.10 13.10 -7.37
CA MET A 199 -9.90 12.87 -6.17
C MET A 199 -10.52 11.48 -6.24
N VAL A 200 -10.52 10.76 -5.13
CA VAL A 200 -11.10 9.43 -5.06
C VAL A 200 -12.46 9.52 -4.38
N ASN A 201 -13.49 9.12 -5.08
CA ASN A 201 -14.89 9.19 -4.62
C ASN A 201 -15.28 10.59 -4.09
N GLY A 202 -14.84 11.65 -4.78
CA GLY A 202 -15.08 13.04 -4.37
C GLY A 202 -14.28 13.52 -3.15
N ILE A 203 -13.38 12.69 -2.61
CA ILE A 203 -12.58 13.00 -1.43
C ILE A 203 -11.13 13.26 -1.85
N GLN A 204 -10.57 14.35 -1.39
CA GLN A 204 -9.16 14.68 -1.60
C GLN A 204 -8.30 14.18 -0.43
N TYR A 205 -7.06 13.76 -0.74
CA TYR A 205 -6.06 13.46 0.28
C TYR A 205 -5.81 14.64 1.21
N ASN A 206 -5.73 14.36 2.49
CA ASN A 206 -5.23 15.30 3.48
C ASN A 206 -3.78 14.96 3.85
N ASP A 207 -2.83 15.49 3.09
CA ASP A 207 -1.40 15.27 3.35
C ASP A 207 -0.86 16.02 4.58
N SER A 208 -1.66 16.94 5.18
CA SER A 208 -1.21 17.72 6.35
C SER A 208 -0.89 16.85 7.58
N ILE A 209 -1.46 15.64 7.65
CA ILE A 209 -1.27 14.69 8.76
C ILE A 209 0.10 13.99 8.66
N THR A 210 0.59 13.77 7.44
CA THR A 210 1.78 12.95 7.18
C THR A 210 2.97 13.75 6.66
N GLY A 211 2.80 15.05 6.46
CA GLY A 211 3.75 15.94 5.80
C GLY A 211 3.29 16.35 4.41
N LYS A 212 3.71 17.53 3.98
CA LYS A 212 3.32 18.08 2.68
C LYS A 212 3.87 17.22 1.52
N ASN A 213 3.11 17.13 0.45
CA ASN A 213 3.53 16.51 -0.82
C ASN A 213 3.84 15.00 -0.77
N MET A 214 3.41 14.25 0.24
CA MET A 214 3.65 12.80 0.30
C MET A 214 2.95 12.05 -0.84
N HIS A 215 1.77 12.51 -1.21
CA HIS A 215 0.94 11.93 -2.27
C HIS A 215 0.85 12.81 -3.53
N THR A 216 1.68 13.84 -3.64
CA THR A 216 1.74 14.70 -4.82
C THR A 216 2.35 13.96 -5.99
N ILE A 217 1.67 13.98 -7.12
CA ILE A 217 2.12 13.39 -8.38
C ILE A 217 2.87 14.45 -9.18
N ARG A 218 3.95 14.04 -9.84
CA ARG A 218 4.61 14.85 -10.85
C ARG A 218 3.78 14.78 -12.12
N THR A 219 3.19 15.91 -12.52
CA THR A 219 2.14 15.94 -13.55
C THR A 219 2.65 15.82 -14.98
N GLU A 220 3.89 16.26 -15.28
CA GLU A 220 4.34 16.38 -16.67
C GLU A 220 4.49 15.04 -17.39
N LYS A 221 5.29 14.13 -16.82
CA LYS A 221 5.47 12.76 -17.34
C LYS A 221 5.97 11.80 -16.28
N ILE A 222 5.74 10.53 -16.52
CA ILE A 222 6.34 9.47 -15.70
C ILE A 222 7.85 9.49 -15.94
N MET A 223 8.62 9.62 -14.87
CA MET A 223 10.09 9.57 -14.93
C MET A 223 10.63 8.72 -13.81
N LYS A 224 11.68 7.96 -14.12
CA LYS A 224 12.50 7.36 -13.07
C LYS A 224 13.18 8.47 -12.28
N VAL A 225 13.06 8.40 -10.97
CA VAL A 225 13.73 9.35 -10.07
C VAL A 225 14.97 8.66 -9.56
N GLU A 226 16.14 9.18 -9.96
CA GLU A 226 17.38 8.85 -9.26
C GLU A 226 17.30 9.44 -7.86
N ASN A 227 17.65 8.62 -6.89
CA ASN A 227 17.51 9.01 -5.50
C ASN A 227 18.88 9.39 -4.93
N GLU A 228 19.21 10.69 -4.97
CA GLU A 228 20.42 11.28 -4.40
C GLU A 228 20.64 10.97 -2.91
N TYR A 229 19.56 10.60 -2.21
CA TYR A 229 19.62 10.23 -0.79
C TYR A 229 20.12 8.80 -0.54
N LYS A 230 20.51 8.06 -1.57
CA LYS A 230 21.10 6.71 -1.40
C LYS A 230 22.42 6.77 -0.62
N ASP A 231 23.23 7.78 -0.87
CA ASP A 231 24.53 7.96 -0.21
C ASP A 231 24.39 8.29 1.30
N MET A 232 23.19 8.69 1.74
CA MET A 232 22.89 8.94 3.15
C MET A 232 22.46 7.67 3.91
N ILE A 233 22.31 6.52 3.22
CA ILE A 233 21.93 5.27 3.86
C ILE A 233 23.14 4.77 4.69
N PRO A 234 23.00 4.57 6.01
CA PRO A 234 24.10 4.06 6.81
C PRO A 234 24.60 2.70 6.30
N GLU A 235 25.92 2.50 6.27
CA GLU A 235 26.58 1.33 5.67
C GLU A 235 26.02 -0.01 6.18
N ARG A 236 25.62 -0.08 7.45
CA ARG A 236 25.02 -1.28 8.03
C ARG A 236 23.71 -1.70 7.33
N PHE A 237 22.90 -0.72 6.88
CA PHE A 237 21.68 -1.01 6.12
C PHE A 237 22.02 -1.46 4.69
N VAL A 238 23.03 -0.84 4.07
CA VAL A 238 23.51 -1.28 2.75
C VAL A 238 24.00 -2.73 2.82
N LYS A 239 24.80 -3.08 3.84
CA LYS A 239 25.29 -4.46 4.06
C LYS A 239 24.13 -5.43 4.35
N ALA A 240 23.18 -5.04 5.19
CA ALA A 240 22.09 -5.91 5.61
C ALA A 240 21.04 -6.12 4.48
N TYR A 241 20.80 -5.13 3.65
CA TYR A 241 19.64 -5.11 2.76
C TYR A 241 19.96 -4.87 1.28
N GLY A 242 21.20 -4.55 0.90
CA GLY A 242 21.59 -4.26 -0.47
C GLY A 242 21.47 -5.43 -1.45
N HIS A 243 21.31 -6.65 -0.91
CA HIS A 243 21.05 -7.85 -1.69
C HIS A 243 19.54 -8.03 -2.04
N ILE A 244 18.64 -7.31 -1.38
CA ILE A 244 17.19 -7.38 -1.62
C ILE A 244 16.85 -6.49 -2.80
N ARG A 245 16.87 -7.08 -3.98
CA ARG A 245 16.51 -6.44 -5.26
C ARG A 245 15.34 -7.17 -5.89
N PHE A 246 14.46 -6.39 -6.53
CA PHE A 246 13.26 -6.92 -7.18
C PHE A 246 13.25 -6.66 -8.68
#